data_bc12ba4b5ce1c5869fbb0904d11a9ae4
#
_entry.id   bc12ba4b5ce1c5869fbb0904d11a9ae4
#
_cell.length_a   1.000
_cell.length_b   1.000
_cell.length_c   1.000
_cell.angle_alpha   90.00
_cell.angle_beta   90.00
_cell.angle_gamma   90.00
#
_symmetry.space_group_name_H-M   'P 1'
#
loop_
_entity.id
_entity.type
_entity.pdbx_description
1 polymer ?
#
loop_
_entity_poly.entity_id
_entity_poly.type
_entity_poly.pdbx_seq_one_letter_code
_entity_poly.pdbx_strand_id
1 'polypeptide(L)'
;MKVQEKLKQFQLERKAILATNFYNYETLKGILEAASRVQAPVMLQLTRSSIDYMGLKRAVVLARQGLEDYRLDGCIHLDHGGSVELVQRCLDAGFESVMIDASEKSMEENIETTCKVVELSLIHI
;
A
#
# COMPACT_ATOMS: atom_id res chain seq x y z
N MET A 1 2.81 9.42 -4.97
CA MET A 1 4.17 9.38 -4.35
C MET A 1 5.02 8.32 -5.03
N LYS A 2 6.28 8.64 -5.35
CA LYS A 2 7.26 7.62 -5.76
C LYS A 2 7.86 6.99 -4.49
N VAL A 3 7.36 5.81 -4.13
CA VAL A 3 7.62 5.20 -2.82
C VAL A 3 9.10 5.00 -2.55
N GLN A 4 9.84 4.40 -3.48
CA GLN A 4 11.27 4.12 -3.31
C GLN A 4 12.12 5.40 -3.13
N GLU A 5 11.82 6.45 -3.90
CA GLU A 5 12.53 7.74 -3.79
C GLU A 5 12.24 8.38 -2.42
N LYS A 6 10.98 8.36 -1.99
CA LYS A 6 10.56 8.90 -0.69
C LYS A 6 11.20 8.15 0.48
N LEU A 7 11.25 6.82 0.43
CA LEU A 7 11.88 6.02 1.47
C LEU A 7 13.39 6.28 1.56
N LYS A 8 14.09 6.41 0.41
CA LYS A 8 15.52 6.80 0.38
C LYS A 8 15.74 8.19 0.98
N GLN A 9 14.91 9.16 0.60
CA GLN A 9 14.97 10.51 1.19
C GLN A 9 14.80 10.46 2.71
N PHE A 10 13.75 9.77 3.20
CA PHE A 10 13.46 9.69 4.64
C PHE A 10 14.55 8.95 5.41
N GLN A 11 15.16 7.93 4.82
CA GLN A 11 16.31 7.26 5.42
C GLN A 11 17.48 8.24 5.64
N LEU A 12 17.82 9.07 4.64
CA LEU A 12 18.87 10.08 4.76
C LEU A 12 18.51 11.15 5.81
N GLU A 13 17.24 11.54 5.88
CA GLU A 13 16.75 12.52 6.84
C GLU A 13 16.49 11.94 8.25
N ARG A 14 16.71 10.63 8.45
CA ARG A 14 16.37 9.89 9.69
C ARG A 14 14.92 10.05 10.10
N LYS A 15 14.03 10.03 9.12
CA LYS A 15 12.57 10.07 9.28
C LYS A 15 11.95 8.72 8.96
N ALA A 16 10.74 8.50 9.46
CA ALA A 16 9.90 7.37 9.09
C ALA A 16 8.62 7.84 8.41
N ILE A 17 8.01 6.99 7.60
CA ILE A 17 6.69 7.20 7.05
C ILE A 17 5.67 6.35 7.82
N LEU A 18 4.53 6.93 8.16
CA LEU A 18 3.45 6.17 8.77
C LEU A 18 2.76 5.33 7.71
N ALA A 19 2.72 4.02 7.93
CA ALA A 19 1.90 3.08 7.18
C ALA A 19 0.74 2.63 8.07
N THR A 20 -0.50 2.81 7.62
CA THR A 20 -1.68 2.52 8.43
C THR A 20 -2.84 2.02 7.60
N ASN A 21 -3.57 1.04 8.16
CA ASN A 21 -4.69 0.38 7.49
C ASN A 21 -5.97 1.19 7.61
N PHE A 22 -6.75 1.21 6.54
CA PHE A 22 -8.12 1.69 6.56
C PHE A 22 -9.10 0.60 6.10
N TYR A 23 -10.31 0.62 6.61
CA TYR A 23 -11.31 -0.43 6.43
C TYR A 23 -12.62 0.10 5.87
N ASN A 24 -12.85 1.40 5.96
CA ASN A 24 -14.04 2.12 5.52
C ASN A 24 -13.70 3.60 5.33
N TYR A 25 -14.68 4.38 4.90
CA TYR A 25 -14.52 5.81 4.69
C TYR A 25 -14.16 6.57 5.98
N GLU A 26 -14.74 6.20 7.11
CA GLU A 26 -14.55 6.88 8.39
C GLU A 26 -13.09 6.74 8.89
N THR A 27 -12.54 5.54 8.80
CA THR A 27 -11.13 5.30 9.17
C THR A 27 -10.18 5.99 8.20
N LEU A 28 -10.46 5.94 6.88
CA LEU A 28 -9.68 6.68 5.88
C LEU A 28 -9.70 8.18 6.16
N LYS A 29 -10.87 8.76 6.41
CA LYS A 29 -11.02 10.19 6.72
C LYS A 29 -10.20 10.60 7.94
N GLY A 30 -10.28 9.81 9.02
CA GLY A 30 -9.50 10.08 10.24
C GLY A 30 -7.98 10.09 9.99
N ILE A 31 -7.48 9.14 9.19
CA ILE A 31 -6.07 9.07 8.80
C ILE A 31 -5.67 10.31 7.99
N LEU A 32 -6.46 10.67 6.98
CA LEU A 32 -6.19 11.81 6.11
C LEU A 32 -6.22 13.15 6.86
N GLU A 33 -7.20 13.33 7.75
CA GLU A 33 -7.27 14.50 8.62
C GLU A 33 -6.05 14.64 9.53
N ALA A 34 -5.63 13.53 10.15
CA ALA A 34 -4.45 13.52 11.02
C ALA A 34 -3.17 13.84 10.23
N ALA A 35 -2.96 13.19 9.09
CA ALA A 35 -1.81 13.44 8.22
C ALA A 35 -1.78 14.88 7.69
N SER A 36 -2.94 15.43 7.32
CA SER A 36 -3.07 16.81 6.84
C SER A 36 -2.72 17.85 7.92
N ARG A 37 -3.11 17.61 9.17
CA ARG A 37 -2.79 18.52 10.29
C ARG A 37 -1.29 18.67 10.54
N VAL A 38 -0.53 17.59 10.29
CA VAL A 38 0.93 17.58 10.51
C VAL A 38 1.72 17.69 9.20
N GLN A 39 1.03 17.82 8.07
CA GLN A 39 1.62 17.90 6.71
C GLN A 39 2.63 16.76 6.44
N ALA A 40 2.30 15.55 6.91
CA ALA A 40 3.14 14.38 6.74
C ALA A 40 2.63 13.47 5.60
N PRO A 41 3.53 12.86 4.82
CA PRO A 41 3.14 11.83 3.87
C PRO A 41 2.63 10.58 4.60
N VAL A 42 1.75 9.82 3.93
CA VAL A 42 1.13 8.63 4.52
C VAL A 42 1.10 7.48 3.52
N MET A 43 1.33 6.26 4.01
CA MET A 43 1.10 5.02 3.27
C MET A 43 -0.23 4.43 3.71
N LEU A 44 -1.23 4.49 2.82
CA LEU A 44 -2.56 3.94 3.06
C LEU A 44 -2.55 2.44 2.77
N GLN A 45 -2.71 1.64 3.81
CA GLN A 45 -2.62 0.19 3.71
C GLN A 45 -4.01 -0.46 3.57
N LEU A 46 -4.06 -1.53 2.79
CA LEU A 46 -5.24 -2.38 2.62
C LEU A 46 -4.84 -3.85 2.75
N THR A 47 -5.51 -4.55 3.64
CA THR A 47 -5.45 -6.01 3.71
C THR A 47 -6.44 -6.65 2.74
N ARG A 48 -6.33 -7.95 2.50
CA ARG A 48 -7.30 -8.70 1.72
C ARG A 48 -8.73 -8.49 2.24
N SER A 49 -8.95 -8.58 3.54
CA SER A 49 -10.28 -8.42 4.15
C SER A 49 -10.88 -7.04 3.90
N SER A 50 -10.07 -5.98 3.96
CA SER A 50 -10.50 -4.61 3.64
C SER A 50 -10.91 -4.47 2.17
N ILE A 51 -10.12 -5.10 1.28
CA ILE A 51 -10.38 -5.13 -0.17
C ILE A 51 -11.67 -5.91 -0.47
N ASP A 52 -11.87 -7.06 0.16
CA ASP A 52 -13.07 -7.88 -0.03
C ASP A 52 -14.33 -7.17 0.48
N TYR A 53 -14.22 -6.42 1.59
CA TYR A 53 -15.32 -5.65 2.16
C TYR A 53 -15.71 -4.44 1.31
N MET A 54 -14.75 -3.59 0.93
CA MET A 54 -15.03 -2.36 0.18
C MET A 54 -15.14 -2.57 -1.34
N GLY A 55 -14.49 -3.61 -1.85
CA GLY A 55 -14.24 -3.82 -3.26
C GLY A 55 -12.98 -3.07 -3.74
N LEU A 56 -12.08 -3.79 -4.41
CA LEU A 56 -10.75 -3.32 -4.79
C LEU A 56 -10.76 -1.94 -5.48
N LYS A 57 -11.57 -1.79 -6.54
CA LYS A 57 -11.64 -0.53 -7.31
C LYS A 57 -12.16 0.63 -6.47
N ARG A 58 -13.17 0.38 -5.61
CA ARG A 58 -13.73 1.42 -4.74
C ARG A 58 -12.74 1.88 -3.70
N ALA A 59 -12.00 0.94 -3.09
CA ALA A 59 -10.98 1.26 -2.10
C ALA A 59 -9.87 2.14 -2.71
N VAL A 60 -9.42 1.83 -3.93
CA VAL A 60 -8.43 2.64 -4.65
C VAL A 60 -8.96 4.03 -4.95
N VAL A 61 -10.18 4.16 -5.47
CA VAL A 61 -10.79 5.46 -5.78
C VAL A 61 -10.93 6.31 -4.52
N LEU A 62 -11.41 5.73 -3.42
CA LEU A 62 -11.55 6.44 -2.14
C LEU A 62 -10.19 6.93 -1.62
N ALA A 63 -9.16 6.07 -1.65
CA ALA A 63 -7.83 6.43 -1.18
C ALA A 63 -7.20 7.56 -2.02
N ARG A 64 -7.28 7.45 -3.35
CA ARG A 64 -6.71 8.45 -4.25
C ARG A 64 -7.42 9.78 -4.15
N GLN A 65 -8.76 9.78 -4.20
CA GLN A 65 -9.54 11.00 -4.05
C GLN A 65 -9.27 11.66 -2.69
N GLY A 66 -9.19 10.86 -1.62
CA GLY A 66 -8.85 11.38 -0.30
C GLY A 66 -7.47 12.02 -0.25
N LEU A 67 -6.44 11.40 -0.81
CA LEU A 67 -5.09 12.00 -0.88
C LEU A 67 -5.10 13.33 -1.65
N GLU A 68 -5.86 13.41 -2.75
CA GLU A 68 -6.01 14.63 -3.55
C GLU A 68 -6.75 15.73 -2.78
N ASP A 69 -7.91 15.43 -2.20
CA ASP A 69 -8.75 16.38 -1.46
C ASP A 69 -7.99 17.03 -0.29
N TYR A 70 -7.18 16.23 0.41
CA TYR A 70 -6.35 16.70 1.53
C TYR A 70 -4.97 17.21 1.11
N ARG A 71 -4.65 17.18 -0.21
CA ARG A 71 -3.36 17.59 -0.79
C ARG A 71 -2.17 16.91 -0.11
N LEU A 72 -2.30 15.61 0.15
CA LEU A 72 -1.28 14.80 0.81
C LEU A 72 -0.44 14.03 -0.20
N ASP A 73 0.86 13.99 0.05
CA ASP A 73 1.75 13.03 -0.58
C ASP A 73 1.52 11.66 0.06
N GLY A 74 1.13 10.67 -0.73
CA GLY A 74 0.81 9.35 -0.21
C GLY A 74 0.82 8.28 -1.28
N CYS A 75 0.71 7.03 -0.85
CA CYS A 75 0.59 5.86 -1.72
C CYS A 75 -0.37 4.83 -1.14
N ILE A 76 -0.80 3.90 -1.99
CA ILE A 76 -1.64 2.76 -1.61
C ILE A 76 -0.76 1.51 -1.55
N HIS A 77 -0.82 0.78 -0.45
CA HIS A 77 -0.01 -0.41 -0.18
C HIS A 77 -0.89 -1.63 0.11
N LEU A 78 -0.54 -2.77 -0.51
CA LEU A 78 -1.11 -4.06 -0.12
C LEU A 78 -0.35 -4.60 1.08
N ASP A 79 -1.06 -4.73 2.19
CA ASP A 79 -0.56 -5.26 3.45
C ASP A 79 -0.95 -6.75 3.58
N HIS A 80 0.03 -7.61 3.78
CA HIS A 80 -0.13 -9.07 3.90
C HIS A 80 -0.88 -9.72 2.71
N GLY A 81 -0.39 -9.53 1.50
CA GLY A 81 -0.92 -10.20 0.31
C GLY A 81 -0.68 -11.71 0.36
N GLY A 82 -1.74 -12.51 0.47
CA GLY A 82 -1.66 -13.96 0.65
C GLY A 82 -1.43 -14.76 -0.64
N SER A 83 -1.39 -14.13 -1.81
CA SER A 83 -1.15 -14.81 -3.09
C SER A 83 -0.62 -13.87 -4.17
N VAL A 84 0.13 -14.45 -5.11
CA VAL A 84 0.63 -13.73 -6.30
C VAL A 84 -0.52 -13.15 -7.12
N GLU A 85 -1.64 -13.86 -7.23
CA GLU A 85 -2.83 -13.39 -7.95
C GLU A 85 -3.42 -12.12 -7.31
N LEU A 86 -3.54 -12.07 -5.99
CA LEU A 86 -4.00 -10.87 -5.28
C LEU A 86 -3.04 -9.70 -5.51
N VAL A 87 -1.73 -9.94 -5.43
CA VAL A 87 -0.70 -8.95 -5.72
C VAL A 87 -0.88 -8.38 -7.12
N GLN A 88 -1.00 -9.25 -8.14
CA GLN A 88 -1.22 -8.83 -9.53
C GLN A 88 -2.46 -7.93 -9.66
N ARG A 89 -3.58 -8.34 -9.10
CA ARG A 89 -4.83 -7.55 -9.13
C ARG A 89 -4.69 -6.18 -8.47
N CYS A 90 -3.92 -6.10 -7.37
CA CYS A 90 -3.66 -4.84 -6.69
C CYS A 90 -2.75 -3.92 -7.53
N LEU A 91 -1.70 -4.46 -8.14
CA LEU A 91 -0.82 -3.72 -9.05
C LEU A 91 -1.61 -3.19 -10.26
N ASP A 92 -2.43 -4.03 -10.90
CA ASP A 92 -3.29 -3.64 -12.02
C ASP A 92 -4.32 -2.56 -11.63
N ALA A 93 -4.76 -2.54 -10.37
CA ALA A 93 -5.64 -1.52 -9.83
C ALA A 93 -4.92 -0.21 -9.47
N GLY A 94 -3.59 -0.18 -9.52
CA GLY A 94 -2.77 1.00 -9.31
C GLY A 94 -2.20 1.15 -7.90
N PHE A 95 -1.98 0.06 -7.18
CA PHE A 95 -1.18 0.10 -5.94
C PHE A 95 0.26 0.43 -6.28
N GLU A 96 0.89 1.29 -5.48
CA GLU A 96 2.29 1.68 -5.65
C GLU A 96 3.26 0.88 -4.78
N SER A 97 2.73 0.02 -3.92
CA SER A 97 3.54 -0.84 -3.05
C SER A 97 2.77 -2.08 -2.67
N VAL A 98 3.44 -3.20 -2.57
CA VAL A 98 2.85 -4.49 -2.22
C VAL A 98 3.76 -5.28 -1.29
N MET A 99 3.17 -6.02 -0.37
CA MET A 99 3.84 -7.01 0.47
C MET A 99 3.22 -8.37 0.24
N ILE A 100 4.03 -9.35 -0.19
CA ILE A 100 3.62 -10.76 -0.18
C ILE A 100 3.90 -11.36 1.17
N ASP A 101 2.92 -12.05 1.72
CA ASP A 101 3.08 -12.82 2.95
C ASP A 101 3.10 -14.32 2.64
N ALA A 102 4.29 -14.88 2.64
CA ALA A 102 4.55 -16.30 2.45
C ALA A 102 5.16 -16.95 3.72
N SER A 103 4.93 -16.36 4.89
CA SER A 103 5.52 -16.79 6.17
C SER A 103 5.10 -18.21 6.60
N GLU A 104 3.92 -18.66 6.17
CA GLU A 104 3.40 -20.00 6.43
C GLU A 104 3.96 -21.09 5.49
N LYS A 105 4.75 -20.70 4.48
CA LYS A 105 5.30 -21.61 3.47
C LYS A 105 6.69 -22.11 3.85
N SER A 106 7.17 -23.17 3.17
CA SER A 106 8.57 -23.57 3.27
C SER A 106 9.51 -22.45 2.80
N MET A 107 10.77 -22.50 3.20
CA MET A 107 11.77 -21.48 2.79
C MET A 107 11.88 -21.39 1.26
N GLU A 108 11.92 -22.53 0.58
CA GLU A 108 12.02 -22.61 -0.89
C GLU A 108 10.79 -21.96 -1.54
N GLU A 109 9.59 -22.32 -1.12
CA GLU A 109 8.34 -21.75 -1.64
C GLU A 109 8.21 -20.25 -1.35
N ASN A 110 8.68 -19.80 -0.17
CA ASN A 110 8.69 -18.39 0.19
C ASN A 110 9.60 -17.60 -0.76
N ILE A 111 10.83 -18.08 -0.98
CA ILE A 111 11.79 -17.45 -1.91
C ILE A 111 11.19 -17.40 -3.33
N GLU A 112 10.67 -18.51 -3.83
CA GLU A 112 10.07 -18.57 -5.17
C GLU A 112 8.89 -17.59 -5.32
N THR A 113 8.00 -17.56 -4.34
CA THR A 113 6.83 -16.67 -4.34
C THR A 113 7.26 -15.20 -4.29
N THR A 114 8.25 -14.88 -3.46
CA THR A 114 8.79 -13.53 -3.34
C THR A 114 9.46 -13.07 -4.62
N CYS A 115 10.26 -13.92 -5.28
CA CYS A 115 10.87 -13.61 -6.57
C CYS A 115 9.82 -13.27 -7.64
N LYS A 116 8.74 -14.08 -7.74
CA LYS A 116 7.63 -13.80 -8.66
C LYS A 116 7.00 -12.43 -8.43
N VAL A 117 6.78 -12.06 -7.16
CA VAL A 117 6.21 -10.76 -6.81
C VAL A 117 7.17 -9.62 -7.13
N VAL A 118 8.47 -9.79 -6.90
CA VAL A 118 9.48 -8.78 -7.27
C VAL A 118 9.46 -8.55 -8.78
N GLU A 119 9.45 -9.61 -9.60
CA GLU A 119 9.37 -9.49 -11.06
C GLU A 119 8.11 -8.73 -11.51
N LEU A 120 6.94 -9.07 -10.94
CA LEU A 120 5.69 -8.36 -11.22
C LEU A 120 5.77 -6.88 -10.83
N SER A 121 6.35 -6.57 -9.68
CA SER A 121 6.45 -5.19 -9.20
C SER A 121 7.32 -4.31 -10.11
N LEU A 122 8.40 -4.86 -10.67
CA LEU A 122 9.29 -4.14 -11.59
C LEU A 122 8.62 -3.73 -12.91
N ILE A 123 7.54 -4.42 -13.30
CA ILE A 123 6.77 -4.08 -14.50
C ILE A 123 5.76 -2.97 -14.22
N HIS A 124 5.20 -2.92 -13.00
CA HIS A 124 4.06 -2.04 -12.65
C HIS A 124 4.46 -0.79 -11.85
N ILE A 125 5.53 -0.88 -11.13
CA ILE A 125 6.05 0.16 -10.24
C ILE A 125 7.43 0.61 -10.73
#